data_ef8a4ce7e1e09e2bdba7beea78ae2fa5
#
_entry.id   ef8a4ce7e1e09e2bdba7beea78ae2fa5
#
_cell.length_a   1.000
_cell.length_b   1.000
_cell.length_c   1.000
_cell.angle_alpha   90.00
_cell.angle_beta   90.00
_cell.angle_gamma   90.00
#
_symmetry.space_group_name_H-M   'P 1'
#
loop_
_entity.id
_entity.type
_entity.pdbx_description
1 polymer ?
#
loop_
_entity_poly.entity_id
_entity_poly.type
_entity_poly.pdbx_seq_one_letter_code
_entity_poly.pdbx_strand_id
1 'polypeptide(L)'
;MLLCGLIYKKMGSGEMHYYQMILVEDDDQIRNGLSRFFPWEQLGFTMVACFENGLKALQYVRENAVDVILTDVRMPVMDGLEMLERMRMENMEAYVVILSAYRDFDYAQKAIELGVSNYIVKSTKYDELVEVFRHIHDGLENGRAGIEINPQIAPMDDEVMDKLKVFIRQNIGSVTLQSAAEHVNYSPIYLSRLFKEKAGINFISYLIGEKMQHAAQMLPNSANTINIISEAVGYSNEKNFSRAFKKYYGISPAEYRKLL
;
A
#
# COMPACT_ATOMS: atom_id res chain seq x y z
N MET A 1 13.11 -22.78 -24.08
CA MET A 1 13.86 -23.50 -23.04
C MET A 1 15.35 -23.07 -23.09
N LEU A 2 15.67 -21.78 -22.94
CA LEU A 2 17.06 -21.25 -23.04
C LEU A 2 17.24 -19.84 -22.44
N LEU A 3 16.46 -19.46 -21.43
CA LEU A 3 16.62 -18.15 -20.74
C LEU A 3 16.72 -18.26 -19.21
N CYS A 4 16.73 -19.48 -18.67
CA CYS A 4 16.80 -19.74 -17.21
C CYS A 4 18.24 -19.86 -16.67
N GLY A 5 19.26 -19.76 -17.50
CA GLY A 5 20.65 -20.12 -17.16
C GLY A 5 21.58 -18.95 -16.81
N LEU A 6 21.16 -17.69 -16.86
CA LEU A 6 22.06 -16.54 -16.78
C LEU A 6 22.01 -15.70 -15.50
N ILE A 7 21.14 -16.04 -14.54
CA ILE A 7 20.99 -15.30 -13.26
C ILE A 7 21.78 -15.93 -12.09
N TYR A 8 22.33 -17.12 -12.26
CA TYR A 8 23.02 -17.88 -11.19
C TYR A 8 24.53 -17.60 -11.06
N LYS A 9 25.02 -16.39 -11.28
CA LYS A 9 26.45 -16.12 -11.09
C LYS A 9 26.69 -14.81 -10.34
N LYS A 10 26.49 -14.87 -9.00
CA LYS A 10 27.24 -14.12 -7.98
C LYS A 10 26.46 -14.12 -6.63
N MET A 11 26.46 -15.24 -5.94
CA MET A 11 26.24 -15.21 -4.49
C MET A 11 27.32 -16.09 -3.84
N GLY A 12 28.01 -15.52 -2.87
CA GLY A 12 29.06 -16.17 -2.12
C GLY A 12 28.51 -17.38 -1.35
N SER A 13 29.41 -18.25 -0.93
CA SER A 13 29.17 -19.48 -0.16
C SER A 13 28.67 -19.18 1.25
N GLY A 14 27.40 -18.76 1.38
CA GLY A 14 26.65 -18.69 2.62
C GLY A 14 25.40 -19.56 2.48
N GLU A 15 25.01 -20.26 3.52
CA GLU A 15 23.74 -20.98 3.57
C GLU A 15 22.61 -19.99 3.26
N MET A 16 21.74 -20.32 2.30
CA MET A 16 20.62 -19.47 1.92
C MET A 16 19.62 -19.47 3.08
N HIS A 17 19.47 -18.33 3.75
CA HIS A 17 18.49 -18.18 4.81
C HIS A 17 17.10 -18.01 4.18
N TYR A 18 16.13 -18.84 4.59
CA TYR A 18 14.75 -18.76 4.12
C TYR A 18 13.88 -18.11 5.19
N TYR A 19 13.23 -17.01 4.83
CA TYR A 19 12.29 -16.33 5.72
C TYR A 19 10.97 -17.08 5.78
N GLN A 20 10.45 -17.28 6.99
CA GLN A 20 9.19 -17.97 7.21
C GLN A 20 8.02 -17.02 6.90
N MET A 21 7.16 -17.42 5.97
CA MET A 21 6.00 -16.63 5.61
C MET A 21 4.70 -17.41 5.75
N ILE A 22 3.63 -16.69 6.06
CA ILE A 22 2.27 -17.20 6.03
C ILE A 22 1.41 -16.44 5.03
N LEU A 23 0.40 -17.12 4.49
CA LEU A 23 -0.61 -16.54 3.62
C LEU A 23 -1.98 -16.58 4.34
N VAL A 24 -2.69 -15.45 4.34
CA VAL A 24 -4.04 -15.33 4.91
C VAL A 24 -4.99 -14.83 3.82
N GLU A 25 -5.88 -15.71 3.38
CA GLU A 25 -6.74 -15.48 2.21
C GLU A 25 -7.98 -16.38 2.34
N ASP A 26 -9.18 -15.81 2.27
CA ASP A 26 -10.42 -16.59 2.41
C ASP A 26 -10.80 -17.33 1.13
N ASP A 27 -10.43 -16.82 -0.04
CA ASP A 27 -10.66 -17.51 -1.32
C ASP A 27 -9.71 -18.71 -1.49
N ASP A 28 -10.27 -19.91 -1.51
CA ASP A 28 -9.53 -21.16 -1.67
C ASP A 28 -8.71 -21.24 -2.97
N GLN A 29 -9.21 -20.65 -4.06
CA GLN A 29 -8.51 -20.69 -5.35
C GLN A 29 -7.29 -19.78 -5.35
N ILE A 30 -7.44 -18.57 -4.82
CA ILE A 30 -6.33 -17.62 -4.67
C ILE A 30 -5.31 -18.16 -3.68
N ARG A 31 -5.76 -18.65 -2.53
CA ARG A 31 -4.89 -19.22 -1.48
C ARG A 31 -4.07 -20.40 -2.01
N ASN A 32 -4.71 -21.35 -2.71
CA ASN A 32 -4.01 -22.49 -3.32
C ASN A 32 -3.11 -22.04 -4.49
N GLY A 33 -3.55 -21.07 -5.28
CA GLY A 33 -2.76 -20.52 -6.39
C GLY A 33 -1.46 -19.91 -5.91
N LEU A 34 -1.53 -18.98 -4.97
CA LEU A 34 -0.36 -18.29 -4.43
C LEU A 34 0.55 -19.23 -3.62
N SER A 35 -0.02 -20.13 -2.80
CA SER A 35 0.80 -21.00 -1.97
C SER A 35 1.58 -22.05 -2.76
N ARG A 36 1.05 -22.54 -3.88
CA ARG A 36 1.63 -23.67 -4.62
C ARG A 36 2.37 -23.31 -5.90
N PHE A 37 1.96 -22.25 -6.58
CA PHE A 37 2.44 -21.93 -7.93
C PHE A 37 3.32 -20.67 -7.97
N PHE A 38 3.34 -19.87 -6.91
CA PHE A 38 4.25 -18.73 -6.84
C PHE A 38 5.63 -19.19 -6.37
N PRO A 39 6.74 -18.66 -6.91
CA PRO A 39 8.09 -19.21 -6.71
C PRO A 39 8.74 -18.74 -5.39
N TRP A 40 8.06 -18.92 -4.26
CA TRP A 40 8.50 -18.44 -2.94
C TRP A 40 9.92 -18.83 -2.58
N GLU A 41 10.27 -20.11 -2.79
CA GLU A 41 11.62 -20.60 -2.48
C GLU A 41 12.70 -19.92 -3.34
N GLN A 42 12.40 -19.62 -4.61
CA GLN A 42 13.34 -18.90 -5.48
C GLN A 42 13.54 -17.44 -5.05
N LEU A 43 12.62 -16.91 -4.27
CA LEU A 43 12.65 -15.56 -3.71
C LEU A 43 13.16 -15.52 -2.26
N GLY A 44 13.60 -16.68 -1.71
CA GLY A 44 14.14 -16.78 -0.35
C GLY A 44 13.07 -16.90 0.75
N PHE A 45 11.84 -17.31 0.41
CA PHE A 45 10.78 -17.50 1.39
C PHE A 45 10.31 -18.94 1.47
N THR A 46 9.96 -19.38 2.68
CA THR A 46 9.30 -20.66 2.92
C THR A 46 7.86 -20.41 3.39
N MET A 47 6.88 -20.89 2.62
CA MET A 47 5.48 -20.85 3.02
C MET A 47 5.21 -21.89 4.09
N VAL A 48 5.14 -21.47 5.36
CA VAL A 48 5.00 -22.37 6.52
C VAL A 48 3.55 -22.70 6.86
N ALA A 49 2.62 -21.80 6.57
CA ALA A 49 1.18 -22.04 6.80
C ALA A 49 0.31 -21.14 5.93
N CYS A 50 -0.94 -21.58 5.74
CA CYS A 50 -1.98 -20.80 5.06
C CYS A 50 -3.27 -20.81 5.90
N PHE A 51 -3.96 -19.68 5.98
CA PHE A 51 -5.16 -19.51 6.79
C PHE A 51 -6.28 -18.84 5.98
N GLU A 52 -7.51 -19.17 6.30
CA GLU A 52 -8.70 -18.61 5.64
C GLU A 52 -9.26 -17.36 6.33
N ASN A 53 -8.69 -16.92 7.46
CA ASN A 53 -9.08 -15.69 8.15
C ASN A 53 -7.99 -15.22 9.12
N GLY A 54 -8.08 -13.94 9.52
CA GLY A 54 -7.12 -13.31 10.41
C GLY A 54 -7.06 -13.90 11.81
N LEU A 55 -8.17 -14.45 12.33
CA LEU A 55 -8.20 -15.02 13.68
C LEU A 55 -7.31 -16.26 13.81
N LYS A 56 -7.36 -17.17 12.83
CA LYS A 56 -6.51 -18.35 12.81
C LYS A 56 -5.04 -18.00 12.59
N ALA A 57 -4.78 -17.03 11.72
CA ALA A 57 -3.44 -16.52 11.49
C ALA A 57 -2.86 -15.87 12.76
N LEU A 58 -3.62 -15.04 13.47
CA LEU A 58 -3.20 -14.41 14.71
C LEU A 58 -2.88 -15.45 15.79
N GLN A 59 -3.70 -16.51 15.93
CA GLN A 59 -3.41 -17.61 16.85
C GLN A 59 -2.08 -18.28 16.52
N TYR A 60 -1.81 -18.51 15.24
CA TYR A 60 -0.56 -19.14 14.80
C TYR A 60 0.67 -18.25 15.09
N VAL A 61 0.59 -16.96 14.80
CA VAL A 61 1.70 -16.00 15.00
C VAL A 61 2.04 -15.81 16.50
N ARG A 62 1.09 -16.03 17.40
CA ARG A 62 1.34 -16.02 18.86
C ARG A 62 2.24 -17.15 19.34
N GLU A 63 2.24 -18.26 18.62
CA GLU A 63 2.96 -19.50 19.02
C GLU A 63 4.17 -19.77 18.12
N ASN A 64 4.29 -19.12 16.98
CA ASN A 64 5.31 -19.39 15.98
C ASN A 64 5.97 -18.11 15.50
N ALA A 65 7.29 -18.17 15.26
CA ALA A 65 8.01 -17.09 14.60
C ALA A 65 7.59 -17.02 13.12
N VAL A 66 7.22 -15.84 12.68
CA VAL A 66 6.85 -15.55 11.28
C VAL A 66 7.51 -14.25 10.87
N ASP A 67 8.29 -14.30 9.78
CA ASP A 67 9.01 -13.13 9.28
C ASP A 67 8.11 -12.27 8.36
N VAL A 68 7.28 -12.93 7.54
CA VAL A 68 6.43 -12.25 6.53
C VAL A 68 5.00 -12.78 6.58
N ILE A 69 4.05 -11.86 6.54
CA ILE A 69 2.62 -12.17 6.43
C ILE A 69 2.08 -11.55 5.14
N LEU A 70 1.59 -12.38 4.24
CA LEU A 70 0.81 -11.93 3.09
C LEU A 70 -0.67 -12.13 3.41
N THR A 71 -1.45 -11.07 3.47
CA THR A 71 -2.86 -11.15 3.91
C THR A 71 -3.79 -10.40 2.98
N ASP A 72 -4.98 -10.97 2.72
CA ASP A 72 -6.10 -10.18 2.19
C ASP A 72 -6.58 -9.18 3.24
N VAL A 73 -7.20 -8.10 2.76
CA VAL A 73 -7.88 -7.11 3.61
C VAL A 73 -9.18 -7.67 4.13
N ARG A 74 -10.06 -8.15 3.24
CA ARG A 74 -11.44 -8.53 3.58
C ARG A 74 -11.59 -10.04 3.71
N MET A 75 -11.72 -10.49 4.92
CA MET A 75 -11.97 -11.90 5.22
C MET A 75 -13.06 -12.03 6.29
N PRO A 76 -13.81 -13.13 6.31
CA PRO A 76 -14.80 -13.40 7.37
C PRO A 76 -14.10 -13.60 8.73
N VAL A 77 -14.86 -13.42 9.82
CA VAL A 77 -14.46 -13.63 11.22
C VAL A 77 -13.51 -12.55 11.74
N MET A 78 -12.38 -12.34 11.10
CA MET A 78 -11.39 -11.30 11.39
C MET A 78 -10.72 -10.92 10.08
N ASP A 79 -10.79 -9.65 9.72
CA ASP A 79 -10.15 -9.12 8.54
C ASP A 79 -8.62 -8.90 8.74
N GLY A 80 -7.90 -8.65 7.64
CA GLY A 80 -6.45 -8.51 7.68
C GLY A 80 -5.98 -7.28 8.47
N LEU A 81 -6.75 -6.19 8.46
CA LEU A 81 -6.41 -4.98 9.20
C LEU A 81 -6.70 -5.13 10.69
N GLU A 82 -7.81 -5.78 11.06
CA GLU A 82 -8.12 -6.10 12.45
C GLU A 82 -7.07 -7.05 13.04
N MET A 83 -6.62 -8.05 12.26
CA MET A 83 -5.53 -8.93 12.66
C MET A 83 -4.26 -8.13 12.94
N LEU A 84 -3.87 -7.25 12.02
CA LEU A 84 -2.68 -6.41 12.17
C LEU A 84 -2.76 -5.48 13.38
N GLU A 85 -3.92 -4.85 13.60
CA GLU A 85 -4.15 -3.99 14.76
C GLU A 85 -3.91 -4.74 16.07
N ARG A 86 -4.42 -5.98 16.19
CA ARG A 86 -4.19 -6.83 17.36
C ARG A 86 -2.74 -7.26 17.51
N MET A 87 -2.07 -7.60 16.40
CA MET A 87 -0.63 -7.90 16.41
C MET A 87 0.19 -6.73 16.97
N ARG A 88 -0.12 -5.49 16.55
CA ARG A 88 0.57 -4.30 17.05
C ARG A 88 0.32 -4.04 18.54
N MET A 89 -0.93 -4.25 19.00
CA MET A 89 -1.27 -4.16 20.43
C MET A 89 -0.51 -5.19 21.28
N GLU A 90 -0.21 -6.35 20.72
CA GLU A 90 0.53 -7.43 21.36
C GLU A 90 2.06 -7.34 21.14
N ASN A 91 2.56 -6.25 20.52
CA ASN A 91 3.96 -6.02 20.17
C ASN A 91 4.57 -7.14 19.32
N MET A 92 3.79 -7.74 18.44
CA MET A 92 4.26 -8.72 17.49
C MET A 92 4.79 -8.01 16.24
N GLU A 93 6.00 -8.36 15.86
CA GLU A 93 6.67 -7.82 14.68
C GLU A 93 6.70 -8.88 13.58
N ALA A 94 6.22 -8.50 12.41
CA ALA A 94 6.35 -9.23 11.17
C ALA A 94 6.26 -8.24 10.01
N TYR A 95 6.85 -8.60 8.89
CA TYR A 95 6.74 -7.85 7.65
C TYR A 95 5.36 -8.13 7.03
N VAL A 96 4.45 -7.15 7.06
CA VAL A 96 3.08 -7.37 6.60
C VAL A 96 2.87 -6.79 5.21
N VAL A 97 2.45 -7.65 4.29
CA VAL A 97 2.06 -7.31 2.92
C VAL A 97 0.56 -7.53 2.78
N ILE A 98 -0.16 -6.49 2.40
CA ILE A 98 -1.58 -6.59 2.11
C ILE A 98 -1.81 -6.88 0.63
N LEU A 99 -2.66 -7.85 0.35
CA LEU A 99 -3.13 -8.19 -0.98
C LEU A 99 -4.64 -7.89 -1.07
N SER A 100 -5.05 -6.88 -1.83
CA SER A 100 -6.44 -6.43 -1.89
C SER A 100 -7.06 -6.56 -3.27
N ALA A 101 -8.31 -6.99 -3.34
CA ALA A 101 -9.08 -7.03 -4.59
C ALA A 101 -9.48 -5.63 -5.10
N TYR A 102 -9.51 -4.65 -4.22
CA TYR A 102 -9.98 -3.30 -4.52
C TYR A 102 -8.92 -2.25 -4.21
N ARG A 103 -8.90 -1.21 -5.04
CA ARG A 103 -8.23 0.06 -4.74
C ARG A 103 -9.11 0.86 -3.76
N ASP A 104 -9.45 0.24 -2.62
CA ASP A 104 -10.28 0.89 -1.61
C ASP A 104 -9.38 1.78 -0.75
N PHE A 105 -9.64 3.06 -0.86
CA PHE A 105 -8.83 4.10 -0.25
C PHE A 105 -8.82 4.02 1.29
N ASP A 106 -9.97 3.72 1.89
CA ASP A 106 -10.10 3.70 3.36
C ASP A 106 -9.27 2.57 3.97
N TYR A 107 -9.19 1.42 3.28
CA TYR A 107 -8.34 0.29 3.71
C TYR A 107 -6.85 0.57 3.53
N ALA A 108 -6.47 1.19 2.42
CA ALA A 108 -5.07 1.55 2.20
C ALA A 108 -4.58 2.57 3.23
N GLN A 109 -5.41 3.55 3.58
CA GLN A 109 -5.10 4.53 4.63
C GLN A 109 -4.90 3.84 5.98
N LYS A 110 -5.84 3.00 6.42
CA LYS A 110 -5.74 2.29 7.69
C LYS A 110 -4.52 1.35 7.73
N ALA A 111 -4.23 0.68 6.61
CA ALA A 111 -3.05 -0.17 6.47
C ALA A 111 -1.75 0.62 6.71
N ILE A 112 -1.62 1.82 6.14
CA ILE A 112 -0.47 2.70 6.33
C ILE A 112 -0.36 3.17 7.79
N GLU A 113 -1.47 3.54 8.41
CA GLU A 113 -1.51 3.94 9.83
C GLU A 113 -1.04 2.82 10.77
N LEU A 114 -1.34 1.58 10.42
CA LEU A 114 -0.92 0.36 11.14
C LEU A 114 0.51 -0.10 10.79
N GLY A 115 1.21 0.62 9.91
CA GLY A 115 2.60 0.32 9.56
C GLY A 115 2.77 -0.94 8.72
N VAL A 116 1.84 -1.21 7.77
CA VAL A 116 2.04 -2.27 6.77
C VAL A 116 3.27 -1.97 5.93
N SER A 117 4.00 -2.99 5.63
CA SER A 117 5.22 -2.89 4.84
C SER A 117 4.92 -2.69 3.34
N ASN A 118 3.85 -3.30 2.84
CA ASN A 118 3.44 -3.15 1.45
C ASN A 118 1.93 -3.36 1.24
N TYR A 119 1.36 -2.72 0.21
CA TYR A 119 -0.04 -2.86 -0.18
C TYR A 119 -0.12 -3.14 -1.68
N ILE A 120 -0.61 -4.31 -2.05
CA ILE A 120 -0.65 -4.81 -3.42
C ILE A 120 -2.10 -5.03 -3.84
N VAL A 121 -2.43 -4.66 -5.06
CA VAL A 121 -3.75 -4.97 -5.64
C VAL A 121 -3.71 -6.35 -6.30
N LYS A 122 -4.72 -7.20 -6.07
CA LYS A 122 -4.81 -8.57 -6.63
C LYS A 122 -4.74 -8.63 -8.17
N SER A 123 -4.99 -7.50 -8.86
CA SER A 123 -4.79 -7.38 -10.31
C SER A 123 -3.35 -7.06 -10.73
N THR A 124 -2.43 -6.96 -9.79
CA THR A 124 -0.99 -6.76 -10.05
C THR A 124 -0.44 -7.92 -10.88
N LYS A 125 0.38 -7.61 -11.87
CA LYS A 125 0.99 -8.63 -12.72
C LYS A 125 1.97 -9.48 -11.92
N TYR A 126 2.12 -10.73 -12.37
CA TYR A 126 3.01 -11.71 -11.76
C TYR A 126 4.45 -11.17 -11.56
N ASP A 127 5.02 -10.54 -12.60
CA ASP A 127 6.38 -10.01 -12.55
C ASP A 127 6.54 -8.87 -11.52
N GLU A 128 5.52 -8.02 -11.38
CA GLU A 128 5.51 -6.95 -10.38
C GLU A 128 5.45 -7.52 -8.95
N LEU A 129 4.68 -8.60 -8.75
CA LEU A 129 4.62 -9.30 -7.46
C LEU A 129 5.98 -9.93 -7.11
N VAL A 130 6.65 -10.54 -8.08
CA VAL A 130 8.01 -11.07 -7.92
C VAL A 130 8.99 -9.98 -7.49
N GLU A 131 8.96 -8.82 -8.12
CA GLU A 131 9.83 -7.68 -7.75
C GLU A 131 9.57 -7.18 -6.33
N VAL A 132 8.31 -7.09 -5.91
CA VAL A 132 7.97 -6.69 -4.55
C VAL A 132 8.59 -7.65 -3.52
N PHE A 133 8.45 -8.97 -3.72
CA PHE A 133 9.01 -9.93 -2.78
C PHE A 133 10.53 -10.03 -2.84
N ARG A 134 11.15 -9.75 -3.97
CA ARG A 134 12.61 -9.63 -4.06
C ARG A 134 13.11 -8.46 -3.21
N HIS A 135 12.46 -7.29 -3.28
CA HIS A 135 12.82 -6.14 -2.43
C HIS A 135 12.59 -6.41 -0.93
N ILE A 136 11.53 -7.17 -0.58
CA ILE A 136 11.29 -7.57 0.80
C ILE A 136 12.43 -8.45 1.31
N HIS A 137 12.83 -9.44 0.51
CA HIS A 137 13.95 -10.32 0.84
C HIS A 137 15.25 -9.54 1.07
N ASP A 138 15.60 -8.64 0.13
CA ASP A 138 16.80 -7.81 0.23
C ASP A 138 16.77 -6.92 1.49
N GLY A 139 15.59 -6.41 1.87
CA GLY A 139 15.40 -5.66 3.09
C GLY A 139 15.64 -6.50 4.35
N LEU A 140 15.13 -7.71 4.40
CA LEU A 140 15.31 -8.63 5.52
C LEU A 140 16.78 -9.09 5.68
N GLU A 141 17.47 -9.42 4.57
CA GLU A 141 18.89 -9.82 4.56
C GLU A 141 19.82 -8.75 5.11
N ASN A 142 19.53 -7.49 4.87
CA ASN A 142 20.37 -6.38 5.31
C ASN A 142 20.16 -6.00 6.80
N GLY A 143 19.39 -6.79 7.55
CA GLY A 143 19.11 -6.53 8.98
C GLY A 143 18.27 -5.29 9.20
N ARG A 144 17.57 -4.87 8.17
CA ARG A 144 16.73 -3.69 8.12
C ARG A 144 15.28 -4.14 8.11
N ALA A 145 14.85 -4.73 9.22
CA ALA A 145 13.44 -4.93 9.54
C ALA A 145 12.76 -3.55 9.67
N GLY A 146 12.63 -2.87 8.55
CA GLY A 146 12.13 -1.51 8.45
C GLY A 146 12.64 -0.89 7.17
N ILE A 147 11.93 -1.13 6.06
CA ILE A 147 11.99 -0.32 4.83
C ILE A 147 13.43 0.11 4.46
N GLU A 148 14.19 -0.75 3.80
CA GLU A 148 15.36 -0.27 3.09
C GLU A 148 15.06 0.19 1.69
N ILE A 149 15.42 1.38 1.57
CA ILE A 149 15.54 2.27 0.45
C ILE A 149 16.83 1.94 -0.27
N ASN A 150 16.74 1.76 -1.57
CA ASN A 150 17.90 1.77 -2.44
C ASN A 150 18.75 3.03 -2.13
N PRO A 151 20.01 2.90 -1.64
CA PRO A 151 20.83 4.05 -1.25
C PRO A 151 21.25 4.96 -2.41
N GLN A 152 20.82 4.65 -3.65
CA GLN A 152 21.02 5.50 -4.82
C GLN A 152 19.89 6.52 -5.03
N ILE A 153 18.87 6.53 -4.16
CA ILE A 153 17.79 7.51 -4.25
C ILE A 153 18.17 8.68 -3.32
N ALA A 154 18.38 9.84 -3.92
CA ALA A 154 18.67 11.07 -3.20
C ALA A 154 17.64 11.35 -2.09
N PRO A 155 18.04 11.92 -0.94
CA PRO A 155 17.09 12.33 0.09
C PRO A 155 16.05 13.26 -0.53
N MET A 156 14.79 13.16 -0.09
CA MET A 156 13.74 14.08 -0.53
C MET A 156 14.12 15.48 -0.05
N ASP A 157 14.79 16.22 -0.92
CA ASP A 157 15.04 17.64 -0.73
C ASP A 157 13.78 18.48 -1.01
N ASP A 158 13.85 19.77 -0.79
CA ASP A 158 12.70 20.65 -1.00
C ASP A 158 12.35 20.75 -2.48
N GLU A 159 13.30 20.57 -3.40
CA GLU A 159 13.07 20.57 -4.85
C GLU A 159 12.24 19.34 -5.28
N VAL A 160 12.55 18.15 -4.78
CA VAL A 160 11.76 16.93 -5.07
C VAL A 160 10.37 17.05 -4.47
N MET A 161 10.23 17.59 -3.26
CA MET A 161 8.93 17.84 -2.64
C MET A 161 8.08 18.81 -3.48
N ASP A 162 8.66 19.88 -3.99
CA ASP A 162 7.94 20.85 -4.80
C ASP A 162 7.54 20.27 -6.16
N LYS A 163 8.42 19.51 -6.82
CA LYS A 163 8.09 18.75 -8.04
C LYS A 163 6.91 17.80 -7.81
N LEU A 164 6.93 17.10 -6.70
CA LEU A 164 5.85 16.18 -6.32
C LEU A 164 4.51 16.90 -6.11
N LYS A 165 4.51 18.03 -5.38
CA LYS A 165 3.30 18.85 -5.17
C LYS A 165 2.74 19.39 -6.48
N VAL A 166 3.61 19.85 -7.39
CA VAL A 166 3.20 20.29 -8.73
C VAL A 166 2.56 19.14 -9.52
N PHE A 167 3.19 17.98 -9.54
CA PHE A 167 2.66 16.79 -10.20
C PHE A 167 1.28 16.38 -9.65
N ILE A 168 1.11 16.38 -8.32
CA ILE A 168 -0.16 16.07 -7.67
C ILE A 168 -1.26 17.03 -8.15
N ARG A 169 -1.00 18.34 -8.16
CA ARG A 169 -1.98 19.36 -8.58
C ARG A 169 -2.34 19.24 -10.05
N GLN A 170 -1.39 18.96 -10.91
CA GLN A 170 -1.62 18.78 -12.35
C GLN A 170 -2.40 17.49 -12.67
N ASN A 171 -2.32 16.47 -11.82
CA ASN A 171 -2.94 15.17 -12.05
C ASN A 171 -4.01 14.83 -10.99
N ILE A 172 -4.63 15.82 -10.37
CA ILE A 172 -5.45 15.68 -9.16
C ILE A 172 -6.56 14.62 -9.27
N GLY A 173 -7.12 14.42 -10.47
CA GLY A 173 -8.17 13.43 -10.74
C GLY A 173 -7.69 12.00 -10.80
N SER A 174 -6.42 11.77 -11.16
CA SER A 174 -5.90 10.43 -11.47
C SER A 174 -4.68 10.02 -10.63
N VAL A 175 -4.07 10.95 -9.91
CA VAL A 175 -2.85 10.69 -9.15
C VAL A 175 -3.08 9.64 -8.05
N THR A 176 -2.12 8.71 -7.97
CA THR A 176 -2.03 7.68 -6.94
C THR A 176 -0.67 7.77 -6.24
N LEU A 177 -0.50 7.10 -5.11
CA LEU A 177 0.81 6.98 -4.47
C LEU A 177 1.83 6.34 -5.42
N GLN A 178 1.39 5.34 -6.20
CA GLN A 178 2.23 4.67 -7.19
C GLN A 178 2.72 5.65 -8.26
N SER A 179 1.80 6.35 -8.96
CA SER A 179 2.17 7.30 -10.03
C SER A 179 3.00 8.48 -9.51
N ALA A 180 2.75 8.91 -8.28
CA ALA A 180 3.52 9.96 -7.63
C ALA A 180 4.95 9.50 -7.30
N ALA A 181 5.11 8.25 -6.84
CA ALA A 181 6.41 7.65 -6.56
C ALA A 181 7.22 7.45 -7.84
N GLU A 182 6.61 6.93 -8.89
CA GLU A 182 7.22 6.78 -10.22
C GLU A 182 7.70 8.13 -10.77
N HIS A 183 6.91 9.20 -10.60
CA HIS A 183 7.27 10.54 -11.08
C HIS A 183 8.57 11.08 -10.47
N VAL A 184 8.84 10.72 -9.22
CA VAL A 184 10.07 11.14 -8.51
C VAL A 184 11.11 10.03 -8.42
N ASN A 185 10.94 8.91 -9.14
CA ASN A 185 11.79 7.72 -9.14
C ASN A 185 11.98 7.11 -7.73
N TYR A 186 10.93 7.12 -6.93
CA TYR A 186 10.91 6.50 -5.60
C TYR A 186 10.01 5.27 -5.59
N SER A 187 10.26 4.34 -4.66
CA SER A 187 9.25 3.33 -4.36
C SER A 187 8.06 3.99 -3.61
N PRO A 188 6.83 3.47 -3.76
CA PRO A 188 5.66 4.01 -3.05
C PRO A 188 5.84 4.05 -1.53
N ILE A 189 6.47 3.03 -0.98
CA ILE A 189 6.76 2.91 0.46
C ILE A 189 7.73 4.02 0.90
N TYR A 190 8.82 4.19 0.14
CA TYR A 190 9.80 5.23 0.40
C TYR A 190 9.19 6.62 0.34
N LEU A 191 8.45 6.90 -0.73
CA LEU A 191 7.74 8.16 -0.87
C LEU A 191 6.80 8.41 0.31
N SER A 192 6.00 7.42 0.71
CA SER A 192 5.05 7.56 1.82
C SER A 192 5.74 7.94 3.13
N ARG A 193 6.87 7.28 3.45
CA ARG A 193 7.64 7.58 4.66
C ARG A 193 8.28 8.96 4.62
N LEU A 194 9.03 9.26 3.57
CA LEU A 194 9.71 10.55 3.45
C LEU A 194 8.74 11.72 3.39
N PHE A 195 7.61 11.52 2.70
CA PHE A 195 6.57 12.53 2.65
C PHE A 195 6.03 12.84 4.05
N LYS A 196 5.77 11.79 4.85
CA LYS A 196 5.34 11.96 6.25
C LYS A 196 6.40 12.66 7.11
N GLU A 197 7.67 12.31 6.95
CA GLU A 197 8.79 12.96 7.66
C GLU A 197 8.89 14.44 7.31
N LYS A 198 8.79 14.79 6.02
CA LYS A 198 8.94 16.18 5.53
C LYS A 198 7.68 17.02 5.72
N ALA A 199 6.50 16.48 5.41
CA ALA A 199 5.25 17.22 5.44
C ALA A 199 4.52 17.15 6.80
N GLY A 200 4.95 16.29 7.72
CA GLY A 200 4.29 16.05 9.01
C GLY A 200 2.95 15.29 8.93
N ILE A 201 2.46 15.04 7.73
CA ILE A 201 1.22 14.29 7.44
C ILE A 201 1.49 13.23 6.38
N ASN A 202 0.73 12.13 6.38
CA ASN A 202 0.90 11.11 5.36
C ASN A 202 0.47 11.62 3.97
N PHE A 203 1.05 11.02 2.91
CA PHE A 203 0.82 11.38 1.51
C PHE A 203 -0.67 11.37 1.14
N ILE A 204 -1.40 10.40 1.62
CA ILE A 204 -2.82 10.23 1.32
C ILE A 204 -3.66 11.35 1.94
N SER A 205 -3.40 11.70 3.20
CA SER A 205 -4.08 12.83 3.86
C SER A 205 -3.80 14.15 3.12
N TYR A 206 -2.57 14.34 2.66
CA TYR A 206 -2.21 15.49 1.83
C TYR A 206 -2.99 15.49 0.51
N LEU A 207 -3.02 14.35 -0.20
CA LEU A 207 -3.73 14.21 -1.47
C LEU A 207 -5.24 14.49 -1.31
N ILE A 208 -5.87 13.99 -0.24
CA ILE A 208 -7.26 14.32 0.07
C ILE A 208 -7.42 15.83 0.25
N GLY A 209 -6.55 16.46 1.01
CA GLY A 209 -6.58 17.91 1.22
C GLY A 209 -6.54 18.68 -0.11
N GLU A 210 -5.57 18.35 -0.99
CA GLU A 210 -5.47 18.96 -2.34
C GLU A 210 -6.73 18.72 -3.18
N LYS A 211 -7.29 17.49 -3.15
CA LYS A 211 -8.56 17.18 -3.84
C LYS A 211 -9.73 18.01 -3.32
N MET A 212 -9.86 18.17 -2.01
CA MET A 212 -10.94 18.95 -1.39
C MET A 212 -10.77 20.45 -1.68
N GLN A 213 -9.56 20.98 -1.64
CA GLN A 213 -9.27 22.37 -2.00
C GLN A 213 -9.59 22.64 -3.49
N HIS A 214 -9.17 21.72 -4.38
CA HIS A 214 -9.49 21.85 -5.80
C HIS A 214 -11.01 21.80 -6.05
N ALA A 215 -11.72 20.88 -5.40
CA ALA A 215 -13.18 20.82 -5.47
C ALA A 215 -13.84 22.13 -4.98
N ALA A 216 -13.34 22.70 -3.88
CA ALA A 216 -13.85 23.97 -3.35
C ALA A 216 -13.68 25.12 -4.34
N GLN A 217 -12.57 25.15 -5.10
CA GLN A 217 -12.34 26.14 -6.17
C GLN A 217 -13.28 25.97 -7.37
N MET A 218 -13.78 24.77 -7.64
CA MET A 218 -14.72 24.49 -8.71
C MET A 218 -16.18 24.81 -8.35
N LEU A 219 -16.53 24.82 -7.05
CA LEU A 219 -17.90 24.97 -6.55
C LEU A 219 -18.57 26.32 -6.90
N PRO A 220 -17.87 27.48 -6.96
CA PRO A 220 -18.49 28.75 -7.34
C PRO A 220 -19.08 28.75 -8.76
N ASN A 221 -18.52 27.97 -9.67
CA ASN A 221 -19.06 27.86 -11.02
C ASN A 221 -20.33 26.99 -11.05
N SER A 222 -21.47 27.60 -11.27
CA SER A 222 -22.77 26.92 -11.31
C SER A 222 -22.90 25.87 -12.43
N ALA A 223 -22.09 25.96 -13.49
CA ALA A 223 -22.04 24.96 -14.55
C ALA A 223 -21.44 23.62 -14.08
N ASN A 224 -20.64 23.64 -13.01
CA ASN A 224 -20.05 22.44 -12.43
C ASN A 224 -21.06 21.77 -11.49
N THR A 225 -21.73 20.72 -11.93
CA THR A 225 -22.54 19.89 -11.01
C THR A 225 -21.64 19.19 -9.97
N ILE A 226 -22.21 18.75 -8.84
CA ILE A 226 -21.45 18.00 -7.82
C ILE A 226 -20.84 16.72 -8.41
N ASN A 227 -21.55 16.08 -9.34
CA ASN A 227 -21.04 14.91 -10.05
C ASN A 227 -19.80 15.25 -10.90
N ILE A 228 -19.84 16.31 -11.70
CA ILE A 228 -18.69 16.76 -12.52
C ILE A 228 -17.48 17.07 -11.62
N ILE A 229 -17.70 17.74 -10.49
CA ILE A 229 -16.62 18.05 -9.54
C ILE A 229 -16.06 16.75 -8.94
N SER A 230 -16.92 15.80 -8.55
CA SER A 230 -16.47 14.53 -7.98
C SER A 230 -15.58 13.74 -8.95
N GLU A 231 -15.96 13.67 -10.21
CA GLU A 231 -15.17 13.03 -11.27
C GLU A 231 -13.85 13.78 -11.52
N ALA A 232 -13.87 15.10 -11.58
CA ALA A 232 -12.68 15.92 -11.80
C ALA A 232 -11.62 15.72 -10.70
N VAL A 233 -12.03 15.49 -9.46
CA VAL A 233 -11.10 15.21 -8.36
C VAL A 233 -10.86 13.70 -8.13
N GLY A 234 -11.34 12.86 -9.07
CA GLY A 234 -11.03 11.42 -9.09
C GLY A 234 -11.82 10.57 -8.11
N TYR A 235 -13.06 10.94 -7.81
CA TYR A 235 -14.01 10.09 -7.12
C TYR A 235 -14.96 9.44 -8.13
N SER A 236 -15.04 8.12 -8.09
CA SER A 236 -15.97 7.36 -8.96
C SER A 236 -17.44 7.47 -8.54
N ASN A 237 -17.72 8.08 -7.38
CA ASN A 237 -19.06 8.15 -6.80
C ASN A 237 -19.24 9.46 -6.04
N GLU A 238 -20.27 10.25 -6.45
CA GLU A 238 -20.64 11.51 -5.82
C GLU A 238 -20.92 11.41 -4.31
N LYS A 239 -21.49 10.28 -3.86
CA LYS A 239 -21.76 10.06 -2.42
C LYS A 239 -20.48 9.94 -1.61
N ASN A 240 -19.47 9.27 -2.14
CA ASN A 240 -18.17 9.12 -1.48
C ASN A 240 -17.44 10.46 -1.44
N PHE A 241 -17.45 11.21 -2.55
CA PHE A 241 -16.95 12.57 -2.61
C PHE A 241 -17.62 13.46 -1.57
N SER A 242 -18.96 13.50 -1.55
CA SER A 242 -19.72 14.36 -0.63
C SER A 242 -19.43 14.02 0.85
N ARG A 243 -19.24 12.76 1.20
CA ARG A 243 -18.81 12.34 2.55
C ARG A 243 -17.40 12.85 2.87
N ALA A 244 -16.46 12.67 1.96
CA ALA A 244 -15.08 13.13 2.13
C ALA A 244 -15.02 14.66 2.28
N PHE A 245 -15.75 15.39 1.44
CA PHE A 245 -15.84 16.85 1.48
C PHE A 245 -16.45 17.34 2.81
N LYS A 246 -17.55 16.70 3.26
CA LYS A 246 -18.16 17.03 4.55
C LYS A 246 -17.22 16.71 5.73
N LYS A 247 -16.46 15.62 5.66
CA LYS A 247 -15.44 15.29 6.67
C LYS A 247 -14.35 16.36 6.73
N TYR A 248 -13.96 16.92 5.59
CA TYR A 248 -12.87 17.91 5.50
C TYR A 248 -13.31 19.32 5.86
N TYR A 249 -14.45 19.79 5.36
CA TYR A 249 -14.97 21.16 5.55
C TYR A 249 -16.09 21.29 6.61
N GLY A 250 -16.56 20.19 7.17
CA GLY A 250 -17.66 20.18 8.15
C GLY A 250 -19.06 20.23 7.54
N ILE A 251 -19.21 20.68 6.30
CA ILE A 251 -20.46 20.85 5.57
C ILE A 251 -20.39 20.17 4.20
N SER A 252 -21.57 19.86 3.62
CA SER A 252 -21.65 19.24 2.31
C SER A 252 -21.22 20.19 1.17
N PRO A 253 -20.81 19.67 -0.03
CA PRO A 253 -20.49 20.52 -1.18
C PRO A 253 -21.64 21.44 -1.59
N ALA A 254 -22.88 20.99 -1.50
CA ALA A 254 -24.07 21.78 -1.82
C ALA A 254 -24.32 22.91 -0.81
N GLU A 255 -24.09 22.66 0.47
CA GLU A 255 -24.15 23.69 1.52
C GLU A 255 -23.00 24.69 1.37
N TYR A 256 -21.79 24.21 1.10
CA TYR A 256 -20.62 25.06 0.86
C TYR A 256 -20.86 26.02 -0.31
N ARG A 257 -21.43 25.55 -1.45
CA ARG A 257 -21.78 26.37 -2.60
C ARG A 257 -22.77 27.51 -2.27
N LYS A 258 -23.70 27.28 -1.34
CA LYS A 258 -24.68 28.29 -0.92
C LYS A 258 -24.09 29.40 -0.07
N LEU A 259 -22.91 29.21 0.49
CA LEU A 259 -22.21 30.18 1.33
C LEU A 259 -21.26 31.09 0.53
N LEU A 260 -21.07 30.79 -0.77
CA LEU A 260 -20.23 31.54 -1.69
C LEU A 260 -21.06 32.55 -2.45
#